data_a2c53ba40d23fba37aaba4ac7628cf4d
#
_entry.id   a2c53ba40d23fba37aaba4ac7628cf4d
#
_cell.length_a   1.000
_cell.length_b   1.000
_cell.length_c   1.000
_cell.angle_alpha   90.00
_cell.angle_beta   90.00
_cell.angle_gamma   90.00
#
_symmetry.space_group_name_H-M   'P 1'
#
loop_
_entity.id
_entity.type
_entity.pdbx_description
1 polymer ?
#
loop_
_entity_poly.entity_id
_entity_poly.type
_entity_poly.pdbx_seq_one_letter_code
_entity_poly.pdbx_strand_id
1 'polypeptide(L)'
;MPATPPPTSAPAWKQAWDAALYGADGFYRRESPAAHFRTSVHVSPQFAAALVTLTRDAGLDTVVDVGAGRGELLTALHAIDPGLDLLGVEVAARPAALDPAIAWTTALPDAVDGVVVANEWLDNVPCHVVEVDPAGVLRVVHVDPATGSESWGSALTDTAVPPSVSTWLDRWWPLDAREPGLRAEVGSTRDAAWSEVVGRVTRGLAVAVDYGHTRETRPPLGTLRSYRDGHQVDVRPDGSCDVTAHVAVD
;
A
#
# COMPACT_ATOMS: atom_id res chain seq x y z
N MET A 1 46.90 -4.81 7.77
CA MET A 1 45.53 -4.60 8.23
C MET A 1 44.62 -5.05 7.11
N PRO A 2 43.74 -6.06 7.29
CA PRO A 2 42.74 -6.37 6.27
C PRO A 2 41.80 -5.19 6.14
N ALA A 3 41.53 -4.77 4.89
CA ALA A 3 40.59 -3.72 4.60
C ALA A 3 39.19 -4.13 5.11
N THR A 4 38.55 -3.28 5.90
CA THR A 4 37.15 -3.44 6.28
C THR A 4 36.33 -3.52 4.97
N PRO A 5 35.49 -4.55 4.78
CA PRO A 5 34.63 -4.59 3.61
C PRO A 5 33.78 -3.30 3.55
N PRO A 6 33.51 -2.75 2.35
CA PRO A 6 32.65 -1.59 2.23
C PRO A 6 31.31 -1.91 2.90
N PRO A 7 30.65 -0.96 3.57
CA PRO A 7 29.35 -1.19 4.15
C PRO A 7 28.41 -1.71 3.06
N THR A 8 27.66 -2.74 3.36
CA THR A 8 26.60 -3.25 2.49
C THR A 8 25.74 -2.04 2.16
N SER A 9 25.60 -1.68 0.88
CA SER A 9 24.83 -0.51 0.49
C SER A 9 23.40 -0.67 1.02
N ALA A 10 22.86 0.38 1.65
CA ALA A 10 21.49 0.40 2.13
C ALA A 10 20.54 -0.02 0.99
N PRO A 11 19.43 -0.74 1.25
CA PRO A 11 18.46 -1.12 0.22
C PRO A 11 17.74 0.11 -0.33
N ALA A 12 17.20 0.03 -1.55
CA ALA A 12 16.26 1.01 -2.05
C ALA A 12 14.98 0.98 -1.20
N TRP A 13 14.29 2.13 -1.12
CA TRP A 13 13.07 2.28 -0.33
C TRP A 13 12.06 1.15 -0.56
N LYS A 14 11.77 0.81 -1.82
CA LYS A 14 10.82 -0.28 -2.13
C LYS A 14 11.19 -1.59 -1.41
N GLN A 15 12.46 -1.96 -1.41
CA GLN A 15 12.93 -3.21 -0.81
C GLN A 15 12.88 -3.16 0.72
N ALA A 16 13.30 -2.03 1.31
CA ALA A 16 13.24 -1.83 2.75
C ALA A 16 11.79 -1.81 3.26
N TRP A 17 10.92 -1.12 2.57
CA TRP A 17 9.49 -1.04 2.87
C TRP A 17 8.81 -2.41 2.78
N ASP A 18 9.04 -3.14 1.69
CA ASP A 18 8.51 -4.50 1.50
C ASP A 18 8.93 -5.44 2.64
N ALA A 19 10.22 -5.43 2.99
CA ALA A 19 10.74 -6.23 4.10
C ALA A 19 10.15 -5.81 5.45
N ALA A 20 9.96 -4.50 5.69
CA ALA A 20 9.43 -3.96 6.94
C ALA A 20 7.95 -4.32 7.15
N LEU A 21 7.14 -4.31 6.10
CA LEU A 21 5.71 -4.59 6.23
C LEU A 21 5.36 -6.07 6.03
N TYR A 22 5.96 -6.73 5.02
CA TYR A 22 5.54 -8.05 4.53
C TYR A 22 6.58 -9.15 4.68
N GLY A 23 7.81 -8.83 5.11
CA GLY A 23 8.87 -9.81 5.40
C GLY A 23 8.45 -10.85 6.45
N ALA A 24 9.30 -11.86 6.70
CA ALA A 24 9.00 -12.93 7.66
C ALA A 24 8.63 -12.38 9.05
N ASP A 25 9.32 -11.32 9.49
CA ASP A 25 9.06 -10.59 10.74
C ASP A 25 8.40 -9.22 10.47
N GLY A 26 7.69 -9.09 9.35
CA GLY A 26 7.07 -7.84 8.93
C GLY A 26 5.94 -7.38 9.84
N PHE A 27 5.71 -6.06 9.82
CA PHE A 27 4.72 -5.40 10.68
C PHE A 27 3.35 -6.05 10.58
N TYR A 28 2.80 -6.26 9.38
CA TYR A 28 1.46 -6.83 9.18
C TYR A 28 1.33 -8.31 9.53
N ARG A 29 2.44 -9.03 9.74
CA ARG A 29 2.39 -10.41 10.23
C ARG A 29 2.32 -10.50 11.76
N ARG A 30 2.73 -9.44 12.47
CA ARG A 30 2.83 -9.41 13.93
C ARG A 30 1.81 -8.51 14.58
N GLU A 31 1.56 -7.37 13.95
CA GLU A 31 0.72 -6.30 14.49
C GLU A 31 -0.56 -6.14 13.68
N SER A 32 -1.54 -5.49 14.29
CA SER A 32 -2.78 -5.12 13.61
C SER A 32 -2.79 -3.62 13.34
N PRO A 33 -3.14 -3.18 12.13
CA PRO A 33 -3.33 -1.76 11.83
C PRO A 33 -4.22 -1.04 12.82
N ALA A 34 -5.31 -1.67 13.26
CA ALA A 34 -6.26 -1.11 14.23
C ALA A 34 -5.67 -0.78 15.60
N ALA A 35 -4.49 -1.33 15.96
CA ALA A 35 -3.80 -0.98 17.19
C ALA A 35 -3.07 0.38 17.09
N HIS A 36 -2.77 0.84 15.88
CA HIS A 36 -1.91 2.00 15.64
C HIS A 36 -2.63 3.20 15.00
N PHE A 37 -3.70 2.97 14.24
CA PHE A 37 -4.51 4.04 13.64
C PHE A 37 -5.96 3.60 13.39
N ARG A 38 -6.85 4.57 13.15
CA ARG A 38 -8.25 4.31 12.82
C ARG A 38 -8.43 4.34 11.31
N THR A 39 -8.85 3.23 10.74
CA THR A 39 -9.27 3.15 9.34
C THR A 39 -10.71 3.69 9.18
N SER A 40 -11.11 3.97 7.94
CA SER A 40 -12.46 4.43 7.60
C SER A 40 -13.58 3.53 8.13
N VAL A 41 -13.34 2.24 8.25
CA VAL A 41 -14.28 1.26 8.83
C VAL A 41 -14.56 1.54 10.31
N HIS A 42 -13.56 1.98 11.06
CA HIS A 42 -13.70 2.33 12.48
C HIS A 42 -14.34 3.70 12.69
N VAL A 43 -14.33 4.55 11.66
CA VAL A 43 -14.86 5.92 11.78
C VAL A 43 -16.36 5.95 11.58
N SER A 44 -16.93 5.09 10.71
CA SER A 44 -18.33 5.18 10.36
C SER A 44 -18.96 3.87 9.88
N PRO A 45 -20.08 3.43 10.48
CA PRO A 45 -20.89 2.33 9.98
C PRO A 45 -21.52 2.62 8.61
N GLN A 46 -21.55 3.88 8.17
CA GLN A 46 -22.11 4.28 6.87
C GLN A 46 -21.27 3.73 5.71
N PHE A 47 -19.95 3.54 5.89
CA PHE A 47 -19.12 2.95 4.85
C PHE A 47 -19.56 1.52 4.52
N ALA A 48 -19.71 0.66 5.54
CA ALA A 48 -20.21 -0.70 5.35
C ALA A 48 -21.63 -0.71 4.76
N ALA A 49 -22.52 0.18 5.24
CA ALA A 49 -23.88 0.29 4.72
C ALA A 49 -23.91 0.71 3.23
N ALA A 50 -23.03 1.63 2.81
CA ALA A 50 -22.90 2.03 1.42
C ALA A 50 -22.41 0.87 0.53
N LEU A 51 -21.46 0.06 1.01
CA LEU A 51 -20.97 -1.11 0.27
C LEU A 51 -22.06 -2.20 0.16
N VAL A 52 -22.85 -2.45 1.22
CA VAL A 52 -24.02 -3.37 1.14
C VAL A 52 -25.00 -2.86 0.07
N THR A 53 -25.35 -1.57 0.12
CA THR A 53 -26.27 -0.97 -0.88
C THR A 53 -25.70 -1.12 -2.29
N LEU A 54 -24.43 -0.75 -2.51
CA LEU A 54 -23.76 -0.88 -3.81
C LEU A 54 -23.80 -2.33 -4.33
N THR A 55 -23.51 -3.31 -3.46
CA THR A 55 -23.49 -4.72 -3.80
C THR A 55 -24.88 -5.19 -4.24
N ARG A 56 -25.93 -4.87 -3.45
CA ARG A 56 -27.30 -5.28 -3.74
C ARG A 56 -27.91 -4.57 -4.96
N ASP A 57 -27.64 -3.27 -5.12
CA ASP A 57 -28.10 -2.50 -6.28
C ASP A 57 -27.47 -3.01 -7.59
N ALA A 58 -26.24 -3.54 -7.52
CA ALA A 58 -25.58 -4.20 -8.64
C ALA A 58 -26.09 -5.64 -8.91
N GLY A 59 -27.00 -6.16 -8.09
CA GLY A 59 -27.51 -7.53 -8.19
C GLY A 59 -26.44 -8.58 -7.86
N LEU A 60 -25.58 -8.28 -6.88
CA LEU A 60 -24.47 -9.09 -6.42
C LEU A 60 -24.68 -9.51 -4.96
N ASP A 61 -24.03 -10.61 -4.59
CA ASP A 61 -24.12 -11.20 -3.26
C ASP A 61 -22.76 -11.42 -2.60
N THR A 62 -21.67 -11.30 -3.35
CA THR A 62 -20.30 -11.57 -2.88
C THR A 62 -19.52 -10.27 -2.66
N VAL A 63 -18.80 -10.18 -1.54
CA VAL A 63 -17.80 -9.11 -1.29
C VAL A 63 -16.48 -9.74 -0.91
N VAL A 64 -15.42 -9.34 -1.62
CA VAL A 64 -14.03 -9.73 -1.35
C VAL A 64 -13.28 -8.49 -0.86
N ASP A 65 -12.76 -8.54 0.36
CA ASP A 65 -11.98 -7.47 0.99
C ASP A 65 -10.49 -7.77 0.87
N VAL A 66 -9.74 -6.93 0.13
CA VAL A 66 -8.30 -7.08 -0.11
C VAL A 66 -7.53 -6.19 0.85
N GLY A 67 -6.61 -6.78 1.61
CA GLY A 67 -5.99 -6.13 2.76
C GLY A 67 -6.98 -6.07 3.93
N ALA A 68 -7.65 -7.19 4.20
CA ALA A 68 -8.78 -7.25 5.13
C ALA A 68 -8.44 -6.98 6.61
N GLY A 69 -7.15 -6.80 6.97
CA GLY A 69 -6.70 -6.52 8.32
C GLY A 69 -7.14 -7.60 9.31
N ARG A 70 -8.06 -7.29 10.22
CA ARG A 70 -8.69 -8.27 11.14
C ARG A 70 -10.12 -8.62 10.75
N GLY A 71 -10.58 -8.20 9.57
CA GLY A 71 -11.92 -8.44 9.09
C GLY A 71 -12.97 -7.47 9.65
N GLU A 72 -12.54 -6.27 10.04
CA GLU A 72 -13.43 -5.26 10.62
C GLU A 72 -14.54 -4.87 9.62
N LEU A 73 -14.17 -4.63 8.36
CA LEU A 73 -15.13 -4.32 7.31
C LEU A 73 -16.10 -5.49 7.08
N LEU A 74 -15.55 -6.69 6.94
CA LEU A 74 -16.36 -7.90 6.71
C LEU A 74 -17.31 -8.18 7.89
N THR A 75 -16.87 -7.96 9.13
CA THR A 75 -17.71 -8.06 10.32
C THR A 75 -18.85 -7.04 10.28
N ALA A 76 -18.57 -5.79 9.88
CA ALA A 76 -19.61 -4.77 9.76
C ALA A 76 -20.61 -5.08 8.63
N LEU A 77 -20.13 -5.58 7.48
CA LEU A 77 -20.99 -6.02 6.37
C LEU A 77 -21.89 -7.18 6.79
N HIS A 78 -21.34 -8.19 7.47
CA HIS A 78 -22.09 -9.35 7.96
C HIS A 78 -23.17 -8.97 8.96
N ALA A 79 -22.89 -8.00 9.83
CA ALA A 79 -23.85 -7.50 10.81
C ALA A 79 -25.04 -6.76 10.15
N ILE A 80 -24.82 -6.10 8.98
CA ILE A 80 -25.86 -5.40 8.23
C ILE A 80 -26.65 -6.37 7.35
N ASP A 81 -25.97 -7.24 6.65
CA ASP A 81 -26.56 -8.22 5.72
C ASP A 81 -25.87 -9.58 5.83
N PRO A 82 -26.39 -10.48 6.70
CA PRO A 82 -25.86 -11.85 6.85
C PRO A 82 -26.01 -12.72 5.61
N GLY A 83 -26.75 -12.29 4.59
CA GLY A 83 -26.94 -12.99 3.34
C GLY A 83 -25.84 -12.72 2.30
N LEU A 84 -24.82 -11.95 2.63
CA LEU A 84 -23.65 -11.75 1.76
C LEU A 84 -22.63 -12.87 1.94
N ASP A 85 -22.06 -13.32 0.82
CA ASP A 85 -20.88 -14.19 0.80
C ASP A 85 -19.62 -13.30 0.98
N LEU A 86 -18.94 -13.46 2.10
CA LEU A 86 -17.84 -12.58 2.51
C LEU A 86 -16.51 -13.33 2.52
N LEU A 87 -15.48 -12.74 1.87
CA LEU A 87 -14.13 -13.29 1.81
C LEU A 87 -13.09 -12.20 2.16
N GLY A 88 -12.26 -12.45 3.17
CA GLY A 88 -11.06 -11.67 3.44
C GLY A 88 -9.84 -12.25 2.73
N VAL A 89 -9.09 -11.38 2.05
CA VAL A 89 -7.78 -11.67 1.47
C VAL A 89 -6.73 -10.89 2.27
N GLU A 90 -5.88 -11.61 3.03
CA GLU A 90 -4.95 -10.97 3.95
C GLU A 90 -3.71 -11.85 4.18
N VAL A 91 -2.52 -11.23 4.25
CA VAL A 91 -1.25 -11.94 4.52
C VAL A 91 -1.16 -12.49 5.94
N ALA A 92 -1.87 -11.85 6.89
CA ALA A 92 -1.97 -12.30 8.25
C ALA A 92 -2.90 -13.52 8.39
N ALA A 93 -2.70 -14.29 9.46
CA ALA A 93 -3.56 -15.41 9.79
C ALA A 93 -4.98 -14.94 10.10
N ARG A 94 -5.97 -15.78 9.75
CA ARG A 94 -7.38 -15.53 10.08
C ARG A 94 -7.57 -15.27 11.58
N PRO A 95 -8.20 -14.16 11.98
CA PRO A 95 -8.44 -13.86 13.38
C PRO A 95 -9.34 -14.92 14.04
N ALA A 96 -8.97 -15.35 15.26
CA ALA A 96 -9.72 -16.40 15.97
C ALA A 96 -11.15 -15.98 16.34
N ALA A 97 -11.39 -14.70 16.52
CA ALA A 97 -12.70 -14.13 16.88
C ALA A 97 -13.57 -13.79 15.67
N LEU A 98 -13.07 -13.94 14.43
CA LEU A 98 -13.85 -13.67 13.23
C LEU A 98 -14.97 -14.68 13.06
N ASP A 99 -16.17 -14.20 12.66
CA ASP A 99 -17.34 -15.06 12.47
C ASP A 99 -17.03 -16.19 11.48
N PRO A 100 -17.38 -17.45 11.80
CA PRO A 100 -17.14 -18.61 10.92
C PRO A 100 -17.74 -18.48 9.52
N ALA A 101 -18.80 -17.71 9.35
CA ALA A 101 -19.43 -17.45 8.05
C ALA A 101 -18.54 -16.62 7.10
N ILE A 102 -17.55 -15.89 7.62
CA ILE A 102 -16.62 -15.08 6.82
C ILE A 102 -15.44 -15.95 6.41
N ALA A 103 -15.30 -16.17 5.10
CA ALA A 103 -14.18 -16.91 4.53
C ALA A 103 -12.86 -16.09 4.59
N TRP A 104 -11.71 -16.79 4.57
CA TRP A 104 -10.39 -16.15 4.69
C TRP A 104 -9.33 -16.88 3.86
N THR A 105 -8.51 -16.11 3.13
CA THR A 105 -7.41 -16.65 2.32
C THR A 105 -6.23 -15.68 2.31
N THR A 106 -5.06 -16.19 1.91
CA THR A 106 -3.85 -15.36 1.73
C THR A 106 -3.60 -14.98 0.26
N ALA A 107 -4.41 -15.45 -0.65
CA ALA A 107 -4.26 -15.18 -2.09
C ALA A 107 -5.59 -14.73 -2.70
N LEU A 108 -5.51 -13.86 -3.70
CA LEU A 108 -6.68 -13.49 -4.50
C LEU A 108 -7.30 -14.72 -5.17
N PRO A 109 -8.64 -14.84 -5.17
CA PRO A 109 -9.34 -15.85 -5.96
C PRO A 109 -9.00 -15.71 -7.45
N ASP A 110 -9.03 -16.82 -8.20
CA ASP A 110 -8.80 -16.80 -9.65
C ASP A 110 -9.86 -16.01 -10.42
N ALA A 111 -11.09 -15.98 -9.90
CA ALA A 111 -12.21 -15.25 -10.47
C ALA A 111 -13.18 -14.80 -9.38
N VAL A 112 -13.70 -13.58 -9.51
CA VAL A 112 -14.70 -13.01 -8.60
C VAL A 112 -15.93 -12.58 -9.40
N ASP A 113 -17.09 -13.10 -9.01
CA ASP A 113 -18.41 -12.59 -9.39
C ASP A 113 -18.95 -11.85 -8.16
N GLY A 114 -18.76 -10.54 -8.09
CA GLY A 114 -19.06 -9.78 -6.86
C GLY A 114 -18.40 -8.40 -6.82
N VAL A 115 -18.36 -7.84 -5.65
CA VAL A 115 -17.64 -6.60 -5.36
C VAL A 115 -16.28 -6.95 -4.74
N VAL A 116 -15.19 -6.48 -5.34
CA VAL A 116 -13.87 -6.49 -4.70
C VAL A 116 -13.63 -5.10 -4.13
N VAL A 117 -13.34 -5.01 -2.85
CA VAL A 117 -12.98 -3.76 -2.18
C VAL A 117 -11.54 -3.83 -1.67
N ALA A 118 -10.80 -2.74 -1.86
CA ALA A 118 -9.50 -2.50 -1.25
C ALA A 118 -9.60 -1.16 -0.51
N ASN A 119 -9.63 -1.22 0.82
CA ASN A 119 -9.78 -0.05 1.66
C ASN A 119 -8.48 0.21 2.43
N GLU A 120 -7.83 1.37 2.16
CA GLU A 120 -6.56 1.73 2.78
C GLU A 120 -5.53 0.58 2.62
N TRP A 121 -5.36 0.11 1.38
CA TRP A 121 -4.45 -0.97 1.01
C TRP A 121 -3.35 -0.54 0.05
N LEU A 122 -3.69 0.30 -0.96
CA LEU A 122 -2.73 0.72 -1.97
C LEU A 122 -1.67 1.65 -1.41
N ASP A 123 -1.99 2.46 -0.39
CA ASP A 123 -1.05 3.35 0.28
C ASP A 123 0.08 2.59 0.99
N ASN A 124 -0.15 1.32 1.34
CA ASN A 124 0.84 0.41 1.94
C ASN A 124 1.57 -0.49 0.92
N VAL A 125 1.17 -0.49 -0.36
CA VAL A 125 1.92 -1.22 -1.40
C VAL A 125 3.27 -0.53 -1.64
N PRO A 126 4.41 -1.22 -1.42
CA PRO A 126 5.73 -0.62 -1.47
C PRO A 126 6.10 -0.06 -2.85
N CYS A 127 6.56 1.18 -2.88
CA CYS A 127 6.94 1.91 -4.07
C CYS A 127 8.44 2.20 -4.11
N HIS A 128 8.99 2.37 -5.32
CA HIS A 128 10.26 3.08 -5.46
C HIS A 128 10.06 4.54 -5.06
N VAL A 129 11.02 5.08 -4.32
CA VAL A 129 11.11 6.50 -4.03
C VAL A 129 12.23 7.07 -4.89
N VAL A 130 11.96 8.16 -5.58
CA VAL A 130 12.94 8.88 -6.38
C VAL A 130 13.01 10.33 -5.97
N GLU A 131 14.18 10.93 -6.14
CA GLU A 131 14.45 12.33 -5.76
C GLU A 131 15.41 12.96 -6.75
N VAL A 132 15.26 14.27 -6.97
CA VAL A 132 16.22 15.11 -7.71
C VAL A 132 17.34 15.48 -6.78
N ASP A 133 18.56 15.02 -7.04
CA ASP A 133 19.75 15.34 -6.23
C ASP A 133 20.20 16.79 -6.44
N PRO A 134 21.14 17.32 -5.63
CA PRO A 134 21.65 18.69 -5.76
C PRO A 134 22.33 19.00 -7.10
N ALA A 135 22.70 17.98 -7.86
CA ALA A 135 23.28 18.14 -9.21
C ALA A 135 22.20 18.12 -10.32
N GLY A 136 20.92 18.01 -9.94
CA GLY A 136 19.81 17.94 -10.89
C GLY A 136 19.63 16.55 -11.55
N VAL A 137 20.10 15.49 -10.90
CA VAL A 137 19.96 14.11 -11.38
C VAL A 137 18.87 13.40 -10.60
N LEU A 138 17.91 12.79 -11.32
CA LEU A 138 16.92 11.92 -10.70
C LEU A 138 17.57 10.61 -10.25
N ARG A 139 17.43 10.30 -8.96
CA ARG A 139 18.02 9.10 -8.35
C ARG A 139 16.99 8.30 -7.57
N VAL A 140 17.19 7.00 -7.54
CA VAL A 140 16.49 6.13 -6.58
C VAL A 140 17.01 6.44 -5.19
N VAL A 141 16.10 6.60 -4.23
CA VAL A 141 16.44 6.83 -2.82
C VAL A 141 16.62 5.50 -2.11
N HIS A 142 17.73 5.35 -1.41
CA HIS A 142 18.06 4.25 -0.52
C HIS A 142 17.86 4.69 0.94
N VAL A 143 17.53 3.74 1.80
CA VAL A 143 17.29 4.01 3.22
C VAL A 143 17.98 2.97 4.10
N ASP A 144 18.60 3.39 5.17
CA ASP A 144 19.04 2.52 6.26
C ASP A 144 17.82 2.14 7.12
N PRO A 145 17.38 0.86 7.14
CA PRO A 145 16.20 0.47 7.89
C PRO A 145 16.28 0.76 9.38
N ALA A 146 17.46 0.70 9.97
CA ALA A 146 17.63 0.86 11.41
C ALA A 146 17.55 2.34 11.86
N THR A 147 18.01 3.25 11.01
CA THR A 147 18.09 4.68 11.37
C THR A 147 17.09 5.56 10.63
N GLY A 148 16.53 5.09 9.49
CA GLY A 148 15.74 5.89 8.56
C GLY A 148 16.59 6.88 7.74
N SER A 149 17.92 6.82 7.85
CA SER A 149 18.81 7.73 7.11
C SER A 149 18.79 7.40 5.63
N GLU A 150 18.56 8.40 4.79
CA GLU A 150 18.47 8.26 3.35
C GLU A 150 19.78 8.60 2.64
N SER A 151 19.96 8.03 1.46
CA SER A 151 21.06 8.31 0.55
C SER A 151 20.62 8.16 -0.90
N TRP A 152 21.28 8.85 -1.81
CA TRP A 152 21.04 8.70 -3.24
C TRP A 152 21.74 7.46 -3.78
N GLY A 153 20.95 6.62 -4.46
CA GLY A 153 21.41 5.44 -5.20
C GLY A 153 21.64 5.73 -6.69
N SER A 154 21.35 4.72 -7.52
CA SER A 154 21.51 4.79 -8.97
C SER A 154 20.67 5.91 -9.60
N ALA A 155 21.23 6.56 -10.62
CA ALA A 155 20.44 7.46 -11.47
C ALA A 155 19.37 6.65 -12.24
N LEU A 156 18.24 7.28 -12.58
CA LEU A 156 17.18 6.59 -13.33
C LEU A 156 17.60 6.15 -14.74
N THR A 157 18.66 6.71 -15.27
CA THR A 157 19.27 6.31 -16.55
C THR A 157 20.15 5.06 -16.41
N ASP A 158 20.42 4.59 -15.20
CA ASP A 158 21.23 3.40 -14.93
C ASP A 158 20.41 2.14 -15.26
N THR A 159 21.05 1.16 -15.89
CA THR A 159 20.44 -0.14 -16.22
C THR A 159 20.02 -0.98 -15.02
N ALA A 160 20.50 -0.63 -13.81
CA ALA A 160 20.08 -1.26 -12.56
C ALA A 160 18.67 -0.84 -12.12
N VAL A 161 18.14 0.27 -12.66
CA VAL A 161 16.78 0.76 -12.35
C VAL A 161 15.79 0.18 -13.38
N PRO A 162 14.68 -0.45 -12.92
CA PRO A 162 13.68 -0.98 -13.85
C PRO A 162 13.12 0.13 -14.75
N PRO A 163 13.01 -0.10 -16.08
CA PRO A 163 12.46 0.89 -17.01
C PRO A 163 11.03 1.36 -16.67
N SER A 164 10.26 0.53 -15.98
CA SER A 164 8.92 0.88 -15.50
C SER A 164 8.91 2.09 -14.57
N VAL A 165 10.00 2.35 -13.85
CA VAL A 165 10.12 3.50 -12.93
C VAL A 165 10.12 4.81 -13.71
N SER A 166 11.03 4.94 -14.68
CA SER A 166 11.12 6.15 -15.54
C SER A 166 9.86 6.31 -16.41
N THR A 167 9.37 5.24 -17.03
CA THR A 167 8.15 5.30 -17.86
C THR A 167 6.94 5.76 -17.05
N TRP A 168 6.80 5.29 -15.81
CA TRP A 168 5.71 5.71 -14.94
C TRP A 168 5.82 7.19 -14.55
N LEU A 169 7.04 7.65 -14.17
CA LEU A 169 7.30 9.04 -13.82
C LEU A 169 7.02 9.99 -15.00
N ASP A 170 7.53 9.70 -16.18
CA ASP A 170 7.34 10.53 -17.35
C ASP A 170 5.85 10.73 -17.68
N ARG A 171 5.04 9.73 -17.43
CA ARG A 171 3.61 9.76 -17.71
C ARG A 171 2.78 10.41 -16.61
N TRP A 172 3.01 10.03 -15.38
CA TRP A 172 2.11 10.29 -14.26
C TRP A 172 2.65 11.34 -13.28
N TRP A 173 3.96 11.38 -13.06
CA TRP A 173 4.57 12.28 -12.09
C TRP A 173 5.90 12.84 -12.59
N PRO A 174 5.89 13.65 -13.68
CA PRO A 174 7.12 14.22 -14.21
C PRO A 174 7.73 15.19 -13.19
N LEU A 175 9.01 14.95 -12.85
CA LEU A 175 9.79 15.81 -11.98
C LEU A 175 10.68 16.74 -12.82
N ASP A 176 10.71 18.04 -12.47
CA ASP A 176 11.66 18.97 -13.10
C ASP A 176 13.06 18.79 -12.48
N ALA A 177 14.00 18.25 -13.23
CA ALA A 177 15.36 18.01 -12.77
C ALA A 177 16.12 19.31 -12.39
N ARG A 178 15.58 20.50 -12.71
CA ARG A 178 16.17 21.79 -12.29
C ARG A 178 15.81 22.18 -10.85
N GLU A 179 14.93 21.44 -10.20
CA GLU A 179 14.48 21.70 -8.85
C GLU A 179 14.93 20.57 -7.89
N PRO A 180 16.14 20.68 -7.30
CA PRO A 180 16.63 19.70 -6.34
C PRO A 180 15.68 19.53 -5.15
N GLY A 181 15.55 18.28 -4.68
CA GLY A 181 14.67 17.91 -3.56
C GLY A 181 13.25 17.54 -3.99
N LEU A 182 12.84 17.75 -5.24
CA LEU A 182 11.58 17.19 -5.73
C LEU A 182 11.61 15.68 -5.63
N ARG A 183 10.52 15.10 -5.10
CA ARG A 183 10.43 13.69 -4.74
C ARG A 183 9.14 13.06 -5.20
N ALA A 184 9.17 11.78 -5.56
CA ALA A 184 8.00 11.01 -5.93
C ALA A 184 8.05 9.58 -5.39
N GLU A 185 6.89 9.09 -4.96
CA GLU A 185 6.60 7.67 -4.76
C GLU A 185 6.07 7.11 -6.09
N VAL A 186 6.85 6.19 -6.71
CA VAL A 186 6.56 5.68 -8.04
C VAL A 186 5.48 4.61 -7.98
N GLY A 187 4.27 4.93 -8.42
CA GLY A 187 3.07 4.11 -8.28
C GLY A 187 3.00 2.86 -9.16
N SER A 188 4.01 2.55 -9.97
CA SER A 188 3.97 1.40 -10.90
C SER A 188 3.68 0.05 -10.23
N THR A 189 4.10 -0.13 -8.99
CA THR A 189 3.79 -1.35 -8.20
C THR A 189 2.34 -1.38 -7.73
N ARG A 190 1.78 -0.22 -7.40
CA ARG A 190 0.37 -0.04 -7.04
C ARG A 190 -0.54 -0.28 -8.21
N ASP A 191 -0.17 0.27 -9.38
CA ASP A 191 -0.88 0.03 -10.64
C ASP A 191 -0.92 -1.47 -10.99
N ALA A 192 0.21 -2.17 -10.82
CA ALA A 192 0.28 -3.60 -11.06
C ALA A 192 -0.60 -4.38 -10.06
N ALA A 193 -0.53 -4.06 -8.77
CA ALA A 193 -1.33 -4.71 -7.73
C ALA A 193 -2.84 -4.48 -7.96
N TRP A 194 -3.24 -3.24 -8.25
CA TRP A 194 -4.64 -2.93 -8.54
C TRP A 194 -5.12 -3.57 -9.84
N SER A 195 -4.29 -3.59 -10.88
CA SER A 195 -4.61 -4.26 -12.15
C SER A 195 -4.82 -5.76 -11.96
N GLU A 196 -4.05 -6.40 -11.08
CA GLU A 196 -4.26 -7.80 -10.73
C GLU A 196 -5.62 -8.00 -10.07
N VAL A 197 -5.99 -7.17 -9.09
CA VAL A 197 -7.31 -7.22 -8.43
C VAL A 197 -8.45 -7.06 -9.44
N VAL A 198 -8.38 -6.01 -10.27
CA VAL A 198 -9.40 -5.75 -11.31
C VAL A 198 -9.49 -6.90 -12.31
N GLY A 199 -8.35 -7.49 -12.68
CA GLY A 199 -8.29 -8.61 -13.61
C GLY A 199 -8.97 -9.90 -13.10
N ARG A 200 -9.22 -10.01 -11.79
CA ARG A 200 -9.96 -11.14 -11.19
C ARG A 200 -11.46 -10.95 -11.23
N VAL A 201 -11.97 -9.74 -11.44
CA VAL A 201 -13.41 -9.48 -11.48
C VAL A 201 -13.99 -9.92 -12.83
N THR A 202 -14.75 -10.99 -12.84
CA THR A 202 -15.42 -11.53 -14.05
C THR A 202 -16.79 -10.90 -14.29
N ARG A 203 -17.50 -10.58 -13.21
CA ARG A 203 -18.75 -9.81 -13.20
C ARG A 203 -18.83 -9.05 -11.90
N GLY A 204 -19.04 -7.74 -11.95
CA GLY A 204 -19.16 -6.94 -10.73
C GLY A 204 -18.37 -5.66 -10.73
N LEU A 205 -17.87 -5.29 -9.56
CA LEU A 205 -17.22 -4.00 -9.32
C LEU A 205 -15.89 -4.19 -8.58
N ALA A 206 -14.90 -3.34 -8.90
CA ALA A 206 -13.69 -3.18 -8.12
C ALA A 206 -13.69 -1.76 -7.51
N VAL A 207 -13.55 -1.66 -6.20
CA VAL A 207 -13.64 -0.41 -5.43
C VAL A 207 -12.36 -0.22 -4.65
N ALA A 208 -11.59 0.83 -4.93
CA ALA A 208 -10.46 1.25 -4.11
C ALA A 208 -10.85 2.53 -3.35
N VAL A 209 -10.58 2.55 -2.05
CA VAL A 209 -10.75 3.71 -1.18
C VAL A 209 -9.44 3.94 -0.45
N ASP A 210 -8.77 5.06 -0.74
CA ASP A 210 -7.43 5.26 -0.24
C ASP A 210 -7.09 6.74 -0.08
N TYR A 211 -6.05 7.04 0.71
CA TYR A 211 -5.48 8.37 0.82
C TYR A 211 -4.73 8.72 -0.46
N GLY A 212 -5.14 9.79 -1.12
CA GLY A 212 -4.61 10.11 -2.43
C GLY A 212 -4.33 11.59 -2.65
N HIS A 213 -3.70 11.87 -3.78
CA HIS A 213 -3.53 13.22 -4.32
C HIS A 213 -3.69 13.19 -5.83
N THR A 214 -4.12 14.31 -6.38
CA THR A 214 -4.14 14.56 -7.82
C THR A 214 -2.88 15.31 -8.23
N ARG A 215 -2.65 15.40 -9.53
CA ARG A 215 -1.53 16.19 -10.10
C ARG A 215 -1.51 17.64 -9.57
N GLU A 216 -2.67 18.24 -9.34
CA GLU A 216 -2.78 19.61 -8.87
C GLU A 216 -2.46 19.77 -7.38
N THR A 217 -2.69 18.73 -6.58
CA THR A 217 -2.51 18.75 -5.12
C THR A 217 -1.27 18.00 -4.64
N ARG A 218 -0.44 17.53 -5.58
CA ARG A 218 0.71 16.67 -5.34
C ARG A 218 1.79 17.36 -4.51
N PRO A 219 2.19 16.78 -3.35
CA PRO A 219 3.24 17.36 -2.53
C PRO A 219 4.60 17.23 -3.21
N PRO A 220 5.42 18.31 -3.23
CA PRO A 220 6.73 18.29 -3.92
C PRO A 220 7.78 17.42 -3.22
N LEU A 221 7.64 17.19 -1.91
CA LEU A 221 8.62 16.45 -1.08
C LEU A 221 8.17 15.02 -0.76
N GLY A 222 7.21 14.49 -1.50
CA GLY A 222 6.63 13.16 -1.26
C GLY A 222 5.70 13.09 -0.05
N THR A 223 5.16 11.90 0.19
CA THR A 223 4.06 11.66 1.14
C THR A 223 4.35 10.57 2.15
N LEU A 224 5.54 9.97 2.16
CA LEU A 224 5.91 8.92 3.10
C LEU A 224 5.63 9.33 4.55
N ARG A 225 4.96 8.46 5.29
CA ARG A 225 4.61 8.62 6.70
C ARG A 225 4.72 7.28 7.42
N SER A 226 4.85 7.37 8.74
CA SER A 226 4.75 6.23 9.66
C SER A 226 3.90 6.59 10.85
N TYR A 227 3.15 5.62 11.34
CA TYR A 227 2.28 5.79 12.50
C TYR A 227 2.50 4.68 13.52
N ARG A 228 2.47 5.08 14.80
CA ARG A 228 2.52 4.18 15.95
C ARG A 228 1.60 4.72 17.05
N ASP A 229 0.74 3.87 17.60
CA ASP A 229 -0.17 4.22 18.71
C ASP A 229 -1.00 5.50 18.45
N GLY A 230 -1.45 5.68 17.20
CA GLY A 230 -2.23 6.85 16.77
C GLY A 230 -1.44 8.14 16.55
N HIS A 231 -0.11 8.08 16.61
CA HIS A 231 0.75 9.23 16.41
C HIS A 231 1.68 9.06 15.22
N GLN A 232 1.88 10.14 14.45
CA GLN A 232 2.89 10.16 13.42
C GLN A 232 4.28 10.11 14.08
N VAL A 233 5.14 9.23 13.55
CA VAL A 233 6.53 9.03 14.01
C VAL A 233 7.50 9.21 12.84
N ASP A 234 8.81 9.25 13.15
CA ASP A 234 9.85 9.25 12.12
C ASP A 234 9.74 8.00 11.26
N VAL A 235 9.85 8.18 9.95
CA VAL A 235 9.71 7.07 8.99
C VAL A 235 10.96 6.20 9.04
N ARG A 236 10.79 4.95 9.49
CA ARG A 236 11.85 3.93 9.54
C ARG A 236 11.29 2.60 9.07
N PRO A 237 11.83 2.00 8.02
CA PRO A 237 11.37 0.71 7.54
C PRO A 237 12.04 -0.44 8.32
N ASP A 238 11.95 -0.41 9.66
CA ASP A 238 12.51 -1.41 10.58
C ASP A 238 11.49 -2.46 11.04
N GLY A 239 10.27 -2.39 10.53
CA GLY A 239 9.17 -3.28 10.90
C GLY A 239 8.51 -2.97 12.24
N SER A 240 8.87 -1.89 12.92
CA SER A 240 8.30 -1.51 14.22
C SER A 240 7.05 -0.64 14.13
N CYS A 241 6.72 -0.15 12.94
CA CYS A 241 5.56 0.66 12.66
C CYS A 241 5.12 0.51 11.21
N ASP A 242 3.92 1.00 10.93
CA ASP A 242 3.41 1.10 9.59
C ASP A 242 4.23 2.10 8.77
N VAL A 243 4.33 1.86 7.47
CA VAL A 243 4.90 2.80 6.48
C VAL A 243 3.88 2.95 5.37
N THR A 244 3.47 4.17 5.11
CA THR A 244 2.44 4.50 4.11
C THR A 244 2.86 5.69 3.25
N ALA A 245 2.28 5.79 2.07
CA ALA A 245 2.38 6.97 1.22
C ALA A 245 1.10 7.13 0.40
N HIS A 246 0.68 8.38 0.17
CA HIS A 246 -0.54 8.65 -0.60
C HIS A 246 -0.46 8.11 -2.02
N VAL A 247 -1.60 7.70 -2.56
CA VAL A 247 -1.75 7.17 -3.91
C VAL A 247 -1.90 8.33 -4.90
N ALA A 248 -1.14 8.32 -6.00
CA ALA A 248 -1.40 9.19 -7.14
C ALA A 248 -2.61 8.63 -7.91
N VAL A 249 -3.73 9.37 -7.93
CA VAL A 249 -5.01 8.88 -8.45
C VAL A 249 -5.31 9.34 -9.88
N ASP A 250 -4.39 10.09 -10.53
CA ASP A 250 -4.52 10.62 -11.90
C ASP A 250 -3.24 10.47 -12.73
#